data_bff6e29db2206edb4df72f07b5784217
#
_entry.id   bff6e29db2206edb4df72f07b5784217
#
_cell.length_a   1.000
_cell.length_b   1.000
_cell.length_c   1.000
_cell.angle_alpha   90.00
_cell.angle_beta   90.00
_cell.angle_gamma   90.00
#
_symmetry.space_group_name_H-M   'P 1'
#
loop_
_entity.id
_entity.type
_entity.pdbx_description
1 polymer ?
#
loop_
_entity_poly.entity_id
_entity_poly.type
_entity_poly.pdbx_seq_one_letter_code
_entity_poly.pdbx_strand_id
1 'polypeptide(L)'
;MSAISGVIKLKNTTTKIYNILLPLWLLIFLPSYLWLALIPLNYVIDRVILRWSLGDMPDKGLFCRRHTWKICLAGFLSDFAGALILLIISIPLADLNEKLYDIGHAIMFDPFSNPAGLLIVVASIAVSAVCIYFLDKWILGRAGLDPEQVKRSAFRLALITDPYLYLFPSRLLYK
;
A
#
# COMPACT_ATOMS: atom_id res chain seq x y z
N MET A 1 59.97 -19.54 34.89
CA MET A 1 59.57 -19.41 33.50
C MET A 1 58.11 -19.84 33.40
N SER A 2 57.22 -18.88 33.44
CA SER A 2 55.77 -19.15 33.43
C SER A 2 55.26 -18.72 32.05
N ALA A 3 54.79 -19.68 31.26
CA ALA A 3 54.22 -19.43 29.93
C ALA A 3 52.78 -18.97 30.06
N ILE A 4 52.54 -17.77 29.58
CA ILE A 4 51.24 -17.13 29.48
C ILE A 4 50.45 -17.77 28.34
N SER A 5 49.48 -18.62 28.70
CA SER A 5 48.49 -19.13 27.75
C SER A 5 47.33 -18.15 27.68
N GLY A 6 47.45 -17.18 26.76
CA GLY A 6 46.36 -16.28 26.44
C GLY A 6 45.34 -16.96 25.53
N VAL A 7 44.32 -17.55 26.13
CA VAL A 7 43.14 -18.02 25.38
C VAL A 7 42.37 -16.81 24.86
N ILE A 8 42.59 -16.46 23.60
CA ILE A 8 41.72 -15.51 22.90
C ILE A 8 40.35 -16.16 22.74
N LYS A 9 39.46 -15.79 23.63
CA LYS A 9 38.04 -16.17 23.56
C LYS A 9 37.46 -15.38 22.38
N LEU A 10 37.46 -15.97 21.19
CA LEU A 10 36.70 -15.45 20.04
C LEU A 10 35.24 -15.40 20.45
N LYS A 11 34.79 -14.20 20.77
CA LYS A 11 33.39 -13.90 20.99
C LYS A 11 32.69 -14.15 19.65
N ASN A 12 32.03 -15.28 19.52
CA ASN A 12 31.14 -15.56 18.41
C ASN A 12 30.11 -14.45 18.38
N THR A 13 30.42 -13.39 17.65
CA THR A 13 29.44 -12.41 17.23
C THR A 13 28.64 -13.11 16.16
N THR A 14 27.63 -13.87 16.57
CA THR A 14 26.53 -14.23 15.69
C THR A 14 25.99 -12.91 15.21
N THR A 15 26.40 -12.51 14.04
CA THR A 15 25.72 -11.48 13.26
C THR A 15 24.29 -11.99 13.12
N LYS A 16 23.41 -11.54 14.02
CA LYS A 16 21.98 -11.64 13.76
C LYS A 16 21.79 -10.87 12.47
N ILE A 17 21.66 -11.63 11.39
CA ILE A 17 21.11 -11.10 10.16
C ILE A 17 19.71 -10.65 10.59
N TYR A 18 19.57 -9.38 10.93
CA TYR A 18 18.27 -8.80 11.08
C TYR A 18 17.65 -8.96 9.71
N ASN A 19 16.78 -9.96 9.56
CA ASN A 19 15.88 -10.00 8.44
C ASN A 19 15.29 -8.60 8.37
N ILE A 20 15.53 -7.89 7.27
CA ILE A 20 14.97 -6.57 7.07
C ILE A 20 13.47 -6.80 6.99
N LEU A 21 12.82 -6.67 8.13
CA LEU A 21 11.37 -6.71 8.26
C LEU A 21 10.85 -5.47 7.55
N LEU A 22 10.41 -5.63 6.31
CA LEU A 22 9.83 -4.54 5.54
C LEU A 22 8.32 -4.56 5.70
N PRO A 23 7.69 -3.44 6.05
CA PRO A 23 6.24 -3.33 6.02
C PRO A 23 5.71 -3.65 4.63
N LEU A 24 4.58 -4.36 4.54
CA LEU A 24 3.99 -4.72 3.24
C LEU A 24 3.68 -3.50 2.36
N TRP A 25 3.22 -2.41 2.97
CA TRP A 25 2.94 -1.19 2.24
C TRP A 25 4.21 -0.53 1.65
N LEU A 26 5.39 -0.82 2.24
CA LEU A 26 6.66 -0.32 1.72
C LEU A 26 7.06 -1.01 0.41
N LEU A 27 6.51 -2.20 0.12
CA LEU A 27 6.75 -2.90 -1.15
C LEU A 27 6.32 -2.11 -2.37
N ILE A 28 5.43 -1.11 -2.21
CA ILE A 28 5.04 -0.22 -3.31
C ILE A 28 6.21 0.66 -3.79
N PHE A 29 7.19 0.93 -2.92
CA PHE A 29 8.39 1.70 -3.26
C PHE A 29 9.54 0.84 -3.82
N LEU A 30 9.49 -0.47 -3.57
CA LEU A 30 10.58 -1.37 -3.95
C LEU A 30 10.22 -2.15 -5.21
N PRO A 31 10.93 -1.96 -6.33
CA PRO A 31 10.76 -2.78 -7.51
C PRO A 31 11.15 -4.23 -7.17
N SER A 32 10.15 -5.09 -7.00
CA SER A 32 10.31 -6.49 -6.65
C SER A 32 9.55 -7.37 -7.65
N TYR A 33 9.84 -8.67 -7.68
CA TYR A 33 9.10 -9.62 -8.51
C TYR A 33 7.59 -9.65 -8.20
N LEU A 34 7.18 -9.17 -7.01
CA LEU A 34 5.78 -9.03 -6.64
C LEU A 34 5.02 -8.07 -7.57
N TRP A 35 5.67 -7.06 -8.12
CA TRP A 35 5.05 -6.14 -9.07
C TRP A 35 4.56 -6.84 -10.33
N LEU A 36 5.26 -7.91 -10.76
CA LEU A 36 4.85 -8.72 -11.91
C LEU A 36 3.50 -9.43 -11.67
N ALA A 37 3.15 -9.68 -10.42
CA ALA A 37 1.85 -10.23 -10.03
C ALA A 37 0.84 -9.13 -9.67
N LEU A 38 1.25 -8.10 -8.93
CA LEU A 38 0.36 -7.04 -8.44
C LEU A 38 -0.22 -6.19 -9.58
N ILE A 39 0.59 -5.82 -10.57
CA ILE A 39 0.13 -4.99 -11.69
C ILE A 39 -0.97 -5.69 -12.50
N PRO A 40 -0.77 -6.94 -12.98
CA PRO A 40 -1.84 -7.66 -13.67
C PRO A 40 -3.08 -7.90 -12.80
N LEU A 41 -2.88 -8.20 -11.52
CA LEU A 41 -3.98 -8.43 -10.59
C LEU A 41 -4.83 -7.18 -10.41
N ASN A 42 -4.22 -6.02 -10.12
CA ASN A 42 -4.93 -4.74 -10.02
C ASN A 42 -5.63 -4.40 -11.33
N TYR A 43 -4.96 -4.58 -12.48
CA TYR A 43 -5.59 -4.34 -13.77
C TYR A 43 -6.85 -5.19 -13.97
N VAL A 44 -6.81 -6.46 -13.58
CA VAL A 44 -7.98 -7.36 -13.71
C VAL A 44 -9.09 -6.92 -12.76
N ILE A 45 -8.76 -6.59 -11.51
CA ILE A 45 -9.73 -6.11 -10.52
C ILE A 45 -10.40 -4.83 -11.01
N ASP A 46 -9.63 -3.82 -11.39
CA ASP A 46 -10.14 -2.54 -11.90
C ASP A 46 -11.03 -2.75 -13.12
N ARG A 47 -10.63 -3.63 -14.03
CA ARG A 47 -11.41 -3.96 -15.22
C ARG A 47 -12.75 -4.61 -14.89
N VAL A 48 -12.78 -5.52 -13.93
CA VAL A 48 -14.02 -6.18 -13.48
C VAL A 48 -14.94 -5.16 -12.83
N ILE A 49 -14.42 -4.34 -11.94
CA ILE A 49 -15.20 -3.32 -11.22
C ILE A 49 -15.73 -2.26 -12.18
N LEU A 50 -14.89 -1.76 -13.09
CA LEU A 50 -15.32 -0.81 -14.10
C LEU A 50 -16.43 -1.41 -14.97
N ARG A 51 -16.24 -2.63 -15.48
CA ARG A 51 -17.22 -3.32 -16.30
C ARG A 51 -18.57 -3.52 -15.58
N TRP A 52 -18.52 -3.87 -14.29
CA TRP A 52 -19.70 -3.98 -13.45
C TRP A 52 -20.38 -2.63 -13.22
N SER A 53 -19.61 -1.56 -13.06
CA SER A 53 -20.12 -0.22 -12.83
C SER A 53 -20.82 0.40 -14.04
N LEU A 54 -20.41 0.02 -15.25
CA LEU A 54 -20.98 0.52 -16.51
C LEU A 54 -22.36 -0.08 -16.87
N GLY A 55 -22.78 -1.16 -16.19
CA GLY A 55 -24.09 -1.79 -16.44
C GLY A 55 -24.24 -2.27 -17.89
N ASP A 56 -25.35 -1.88 -18.54
CA ASP A 56 -25.71 -2.29 -19.91
C ASP A 56 -25.22 -1.32 -21.00
N MET A 57 -24.16 -0.59 -20.74
CA MET A 57 -23.54 0.29 -21.72
C MET A 57 -23.16 -0.50 -22.99
N PRO A 58 -23.54 -0.03 -24.20
CA PRO A 58 -23.06 -0.64 -25.45
C PRO A 58 -21.53 -0.50 -25.51
N ASP A 59 -20.86 -1.49 -26.14
CA ASP A 59 -19.40 -1.52 -26.31
C ASP A 59 -18.55 -1.41 -25.03
N LYS A 60 -19.14 -1.73 -23.87
CA LYS A 60 -18.43 -1.68 -22.57
C LYS A 60 -17.10 -2.45 -22.56
N GLY A 61 -16.99 -3.51 -23.35
CA GLY A 61 -15.77 -4.29 -23.47
C GLY A 61 -14.61 -3.50 -24.08
N LEU A 62 -14.89 -2.76 -25.13
CA LEU A 62 -13.92 -1.90 -25.82
C LEU A 62 -13.56 -0.69 -24.96
N PHE A 63 -14.57 -0.10 -24.32
CA PHE A 63 -14.37 1.01 -23.37
C PHE A 63 -13.44 0.60 -22.23
N CYS A 64 -13.71 -0.52 -21.55
CA CYS A 64 -12.86 -1.03 -20.48
C CYS A 64 -11.43 -1.29 -20.97
N ARG A 65 -11.26 -1.95 -22.15
CA ARG A 65 -9.93 -2.20 -22.71
C ARG A 65 -9.12 -0.91 -22.89
N ARG A 66 -9.78 0.18 -23.30
CA ARG A 66 -9.12 1.46 -23.58
C ARG A 66 -8.81 2.27 -22.33
N HIS A 67 -9.60 2.14 -21.26
CA HIS A 67 -9.52 3.03 -20.11
C HIS A 67 -9.00 2.38 -18.83
N THR A 68 -9.12 1.04 -18.65
CA THR A 68 -8.71 0.36 -17.42
C THR A 68 -7.24 0.59 -17.08
N TRP A 69 -6.34 0.63 -18.06
CA TRP A 69 -4.92 0.84 -17.78
C TRP A 69 -4.63 2.21 -17.15
N LYS A 70 -5.43 3.25 -17.52
CA LYS A 70 -5.31 4.59 -16.93
C LYS A 70 -5.82 4.61 -15.50
N ILE A 71 -6.92 3.91 -15.23
CA ILE A 71 -7.50 3.71 -13.91
C ILE A 71 -6.51 2.96 -13.02
N CYS A 72 -5.96 1.86 -13.50
CA CYS A 72 -4.94 1.10 -12.78
C CYS A 72 -3.71 1.96 -12.42
N LEU A 73 -3.24 2.77 -13.36
CA LEU A 73 -2.12 3.70 -13.10
C LEU A 73 -2.51 4.77 -12.06
N ALA A 74 -3.72 5.30 -12.13
CA ALA A 74 -4.24 6.26 -11.15
C ALA A 74 -4.35 5.63 -9.76
N GLY A 75 -4.80 4.38 -9.66
CA GLY A 75 -4.82 3.59 -8.43
C GLY A 75 -3.42 3.49 -7.82
N PHE A 76 -2.44 3.00 -8.57
CA PHE A 76 -1.05 2.91 -8.09
C PHE A 76 -0.48 4.25 -7.63
N LEU A 77 -0.78 5.34 -8.35
CA LEU A 77 -0.32 6.68 -7.96
C LEU A 77 -0.95 7.13 -6.65
N SER A 78 -2.22 6.80 -6.44
CA SER A 78 -2.94 7.11 -5.20
C SER A 78 -2.43 6.28 -4.02
N ASP A 79 -2.18 4.98 -4.23
CA ASP A 79 -1.58 4.10 -3.23
C ASP A 79 -0.18 4.58 -2.86
N PHE A 80 0.61 4.99 -3.85
CA PHE A 80 1.93 5.58 -3.60
C PHE A 80 1.83 6.84 -2.71
N ALA A 81 0.84 7.71 -2.95
CA ALA A 81 0.62 8.89 -2.12
C ALA A 81 0.24 8.52 -0.67
N GLY A 82 -0.63 7.52 -0.47
CA GLY A 82 -0.97 7.00 0.85
C GLY A 82 0.23 6.38 1.57
N ALA A 83 1.00 5.54 0.88
CA ALA A 83 2.21 4.94 1.43
C ALA A 83 3.27 6.00 1.78
N LEU A 84 3.38 7.07 1.00
CA LEU A 84 4.28 8.20 1.28
C LEU A 84 3.90 8.92 2.59
N ILE A 85 2.62 9.08 2.87
CA ILE A 85 2.13 9.63 4.14
C ILE A 85 2.58 8.74 5.30
N LEU A 86 2.39 7.42 5.20
CA LEU A 86 2.83 6.47 6.22
C LEU A 86 4.34 6.55 6.44
N LEU A 87 5.12 6.65 5.36
CA LEU A 87 6.57 6.76 5.42
C LEU A 87 7.02 8.05 6.14
N ILE A 88 6.45 9.20 5.75
CA ILE A 88 6.80 10.51 6.33
C ILE A 88 6.45 10.57 7.81
N ILE A 89 5.36 9.91 8.23
CA ILE A 89 4.93 9.91 9.64
C ILE A 89 5.73 8.89 10.44
N SER A 90 5.97 7.68 9.93
CA SER A 90 6.58 6.59 10.71
C SER A 90 8.06 6.80 11.01
N ILE A 91 8.83 7.39 10.07
CA ILE A 91 10.28 7.58 10.24
C ILE A 91 10.62 8.50 11.44
N PRO A 92 10.06 9.73 11.54
CA PRO A 92 10.36 10.59 12.68
C PRO A 92 9.90 10.02 14.03
N LEU A 93 8.79 9.27 14.04
CA LEU A 93 8.24 8.69 15.28
C LEU A 93 9.18 7.64 15.89
N ALA A 94 10.00 6.97 15.07
CA ALA A 94 10.94 5.96 15.54
C ALA A 94 12.07 6.50 16.42
N ASP A 95 12.39 7.81 16.32
CA ASP A 95 13.56 8.41 16.99
C ASP A 95 13.21 9.33 18.17
N LEU A 96 11.92 9.59 18.43
CA LEU A 96 11.53 10.65 19.38
C LEU A 96 11.45 10.20 20.84
N ASN A 97 10.59 9.26 21.18
CA ASN A 97 10.46 8.69 22.52
C ASN A 97 9.69 7.35 22.49
N GLU A 98 9.67 6.60 23.61
CA GLU A 98 9.06 5.27 23.66
C GLU A 98 7.61 5.23 23.18
N LYS A 99 6.76 6.17 23.58
CA LYS A 99 5.34 6.19 23.18
C LYS A 99 5.17 6.44 21.68
N LEU A 100 5.99 7.32 21.12
CA LEU A 100 5.96 7.64 19.69
C LEU A 100 6.60 6.54 18.87
N TYR A 101 7.63 5.88 19.40
CA TYR A 101 8.21 4.66 18.83
C TYR A 101 7.16 3.56 18.69
N ASP A 102 6.34 3.31 19.71
CA ASP A 102 5.26 2.32 19.66
C ASP A 102 4.24 2.61 18.56
N ILE A 103 3.91 3.90 18.36
CA ILE A 103 3.02 4.31 17.26
C ILE A 103 3.69 4.06 15.89
N GLY A 104 4.94 4.47 15.72
CA GLY A 104 5.71 4.24 14.50
C GLY A 104 5.84 2.75 14.18
N HIS A 105 6.14 1.93 15.20
CA HIS A 105 6.22 0.48 15.08
C HIS A 105 4.87 -0.15 14.69
N ALA A 106 3.77 0.34 15.26
CA ALA A 106 2.43 -0.10 14.90
C ALA A 106 2.11 0.19 13.42
N ILE A 107 2.39 1.41 12.95
CA ILE A 107 2.21 1.79 11.54
C ILE A 107 3.01 0.86 10.62
N MET A 108 4.22 0.50 11.01
CA MET A 108 5.11 -0.30 10.17
C MET A 108 4.74 -1.79 10.15
N PHE A 109 4.41 -2.39 11.30
CA PHE A 109 4.36 -3.85 11.41
C PHE A 109 3.02 -4.43 11.82
N ASP A 110 2.27 -3.73 12.67
CA ASP A 110 0.97 -4.20 13.16
C ASP A 110 0.07 -3.05 13.58
N PRO A 111 -0.72 -2.50 12.65
CA PRO A 111 -1.63 -1.38 12.94
C PRO A 111 -2.57 -1.63 14.13
N PHE A 112 -2.93 -2.88 14.38
CA PHE A 112 -3.86 -3.23 15.46
C PHE A 112 -3.21 -3.25 16.85
N SER A 113 -1.87 -3.17 16.94
CA SER A 113 -1.17 -3.13 18.23
C SER A 113 -1.29 -1.80 18.96
N ASN A 114 -1.62 -0.71 18.25
CA ASN A 114 -1.75 0.63 18.82
C ASN A 114 -2.90 1.41 18.15
N PRO A 115 -3.88 1.94 18.91
CA PRO A 115 -5.04 2.63 18.33
C PRO A 115 -4.66 3.92 17.57
N ALA A 116 -3.63 4.65 17.99
CA ALA A 116 -3.16 5.82 17.26
C ALA A 116 -2.49 5.43 15.93
N GLY A 117 -1.70 4.36 15.92
CA GLY A 117 -1.13 3.78 14.71
C GLY A 117 -2.21 3.34 13.73
N LEU A 118 -3.25 2.65 14.23
CA LEU A 118 -4.40 2.23 13.42
C LEU A 118 -5.12 3.43 12.80
N LEU A 119 -5.37 4.49 13.56
CA LEU A 119 -6.02 5.71 13.04
C LEU A 119 -5.21 6.36 11.92
N ILE A 120 -3.89 6.41 12.05
CA ILE A 120 -3.01 6.98 11.02
C ILE A 120 -3.07 6.13 9.74
N VAL A 121 -3.03 4.80 9.87
CA VAL A 121 -3.13 3.90 8.71
C VAL A 121 -4.49 4.04 8.03
N VAL A 122 -5.60 4.06 8.79
CA VAL A 122 -6.95 4.26 8.24
C VAL A 122 -7.08 5.63 7.57
N ALA A 123 -6.53 6.68 8.16
CA ALA A 123 -6.51 8.02 7.54
C ALA A 123 -5.73 8.02 6.22
N SER A 124 -4.59 7.32 6.16
CA SER A 124 -3.80 7.17 4.92
C SER A 124 -4.58 6.44 3.84
N ILE A 125 -5.28 5.35 4.17
CA ILE A 125 -6.18 4.65 3.27
C ILE A 125 -7.27 5.60 2.76
N ALA A 126 -7.92 6.34 3.65
CA ALA A 126 -8.95 7.30 3.25
C ALA A 126 -8.43 8.38 2.28
N VAL A 127 -7.18 8.83 2.46
CA VAL A 127 -6.53 9.76 1.52
C VAL A 127 -6.31 9.10 0.17
N SER A 128 -5.84 7.86 0.12
CA SER A 128 -5.71 7.09 -1.13
C SER A 128 -7.06 6.95 -1.84
N ALA A 129 -8.13 6.58 -1.11
CA ALA A 129 -9.49 6.46 -1.66
C ALA A 129 -9.98 7.77 -2.31
N VAL A 130 -9.76 8.90 -1.62
CA VAL A 130 -10.10 10.22 -2.14
C VAL A 130 -9.32 10.54 -3.42
N CYS A 131 -8.03 10.23 -3.45
CA CYS A 131 -7.19 10.41 -4.64
C CYS A 131 -7.69 9.53 -5.80
N ILE A 132 -7.96 8.24 -5.56
CA ILE A 132 -8.51 7.32 -6.56
C ILE A 132 -9.81 7.88 -7.12
N TYR A 133 -10.74 8.29 -6.22
CA TYR A 133 -12.03 8.83 -6.64
C TYR A 133 -11.90 10.02 -7.58
N PHE A 134 -11.07 11.01 -7.24
CA PHE A 134 -10.92 12.21 -8.06
C PHE A 134 -10.19 11.94 -9.37
N LEU A 135 -9.16 11.10 -9.36
CA LEU A 135 -8.42 10.74 -10.57
C LEU A 135 -9.30 9.94 -11.53
N ASP A 136 -10.01 8.94 -11.03
CA ASP A 136 -10.92 8.13 -11.84
C ASP A 136 -12.08 8.93 -12.37
N LYS A 137 -12.66 9.81 -11.54
CA LYS A 137 -13.70 10.76 -11.98
C LYS A 137 -13.22 11.63 -13.12
N TRP A 138 -11.99 12.12 -13.05
CA TRP A 138 -11.39 12.92 -14.10
C TRP A 138 -11.14 12.11 -15.38
N ILE A 139 -10.60 10.89 -15.26
CA ILE A 139 -10.33 9.98 -16.38
C ILE A 139 -11.63 9.58 -17.09
N LEU A 140 -12.63 9.16 -16.32
CA LEU A 140 -13.92 8.71 -16.84
C LEU A 140 -14.75 9.85 -17.43
N GLY A 141 -14.70 11.05 -16.83
CA GLY A 141 -15.35 12.23 -17.35
C GLY A 141 -14.78 12.64 -18.72
N ARG A 142 -13.44 12.56 -18.87
CA ARG A 142 -12.80 12.80 -20.17
C ARG A 142 -13.05 11.71 -21.21
N ALA A 143 -13.43 10.53 -20.75
CA ALA A 143 -13.80 9.43 -21.64
C ALA A 143 -15.22 9.54 -22.22
N GLY A 144 -15.98 10.57 -21.84
CA GLY A 144 -17.31 10.88 -22.37
C GLY A 144 -18.44 10.09 -21.74
N LEU A 145 -18.26 9.55 -20.51
CA LEU A 145 -19.34 8.94 -19.75
C LEU A 145 -20.30 9.98 -19.20
N ASP A 146 -21.56 9.58 -19.04
CA ASP A 146 -22.57 10.36 -18.34
C ASP A 146 -22.12 10.72 -16.91
N PRO A 147 -22.38 11.95 -16.40
CA PRO A 147 -21.94 12.39 -15.09
C PRO A 147 -22.34 11.47 -13.92
N GLU A 148 -23.51 10.85 -13.98
CA GLU A 148 -23.96 9.90 -12.95
C GLU A 148 -23.17 8.58 -13.01
N GLN A 149 -22.91 8.09 -14.22
CA GLN A 149 -22.05 6.91 -14.40
C GLN A 149 -20.62 7.17 -13.95
N VAL A 150 -20.07 8.36 -14.23
CA VAL A 150 -18.73 8.79 -13.78
C VAL A 150 -18.64 8.73 -12.26
N LYS A 151 -19.57 9.38 -11.55
CA LYS A 151 -19.58 9.41 -10.08
C LYS A 151 -19.69 8.01 -9.49
N ARG A 152 -20.65 7.21 -10.00
CA ARG A 152 -20.89 5.84 -9.51
C ARG A 152 -19.68 4.93 -9.75
N SER A 153 -19.08 5.01 -10.94
CA SER A 153 -17.94 4.16 -11.27
C SER A 153 -16.69 4.56 -10.49
N ALA A 154 -16.38 5.85 -10.40
CA ALA A 154 -15.27 6.35 -9.62
C ALA A 154 -15.41 6.02 -8.12
N PHE A 155 -16.62 6.14 -7.56
CA PHE A 155 -16.88 5.77 -6.15
C PHE A 155 -16.68 4.27 -5.91
N ARG A 156 -17.18 3.41 -6.80
CA ARG A 156 -17.01 1.96 -6.66
C ARG A 156 -15.56 1.53 -6.81
N LEU A 157 -14.83 2.11 -7.76
CA LEU A 157 -13.40 1.89 -7.91
C LEU A 157 -12.69 2.29 -6.62
N ALA A 158 -12.82 3.53 -6.16
CA ALA A 158 -12.19 4.01 -4.94
C ALA A 158 -12.49 3.13 -3.73
N LEU A 159 -13.73 2.68 -3.56
CA LEU A 159 -14.11 1.88 -2.39
C LEU A 159 -13.58 0.44 -2.44
N ILE A 160 -13.45 -0.16 -3.63
CA ILE A 160 -13.12 -1.59 -3.74
C ILE A 160 -11.62 -1.80 -4.00
N THR A 161 -10.96 -0.87 -4.68
CA THR A 161 -9.54 -1.01 -5.02
C THR A 161 -8.59 -0.24 -4.09
N ASP A 162 -9.13 0.34 -3.03
CA ASP A 162 -8.34 1.05 -2.02
C ASP A 162 -7.29 0.14 -1.36
N PRO A 163 -6.12 0.66 -0.93
CA PRO A 163 -5.01 -0.16 -0.43
C PRO A 163 -5.25 -0.73 0.97
N TYR A 164 -6.27 -1.57 1.14
CA TYR A 164 -6.56 -2.28 2.40
C TYR A 164 -5.39 -3.14 2.89
N LEU A 165 -4.45 -3.44 2.01
CA LEU A 165 -3.22 -4.15 2.36
C LEU A 165 -2.40 -3.43 3.44
N TYR A 166 -2.58 -2.11 3.62
CA TYR A 166 -1.91 -1.35 4.69
C TYR A 166 -2.34 -1.78 6.09
N LEU A 167 -3.55 -2.32 6.23
CA LEU A 167 -4.03 -2.89 7.49
C LEU A 167 -3.47 -4.27 7.80
N PHE A 168 -2.81 -4.91 6.83
CA PHE A 168 -2.30 -6.26 7.04
C PHE A 168 -1.11 -6.25 8.00
N PRO A 169 -1.15 -7.02 9.12
CA PRO A 169 -0.05 -7.08 10.07
C PRO A 169 1.17 -7.77 9.45
N SER A 170 2.16 -7.00 9.01
CA SER A 170 3.37 -7.51 8.36
C SER A 170 4.13 -8.52 9.23
N ARG A 171 4.02 -8.42 10.56
CA ARG A 171 4.62 -9.37 11.51
C ARG A 171 4.19 -10.83 11.27
N LEU A 172 3.02 -11.07 10.66
CA LEU A 172 2.55 -12.44 10.39
C LEU A 172 3.35 -13.16 9.32
N LEU A 173 4.04 -12.42 8.45
CA LEU A 173 4.88 -12.96 7.38
C LEU A 173 6.26 -13.40 7.87
N TYR A 174 6.64 -13.02 9.09
CA TYR A 174 7.99 -13.14 9.61
C TYR A 174 8.06 -14.03 10.86
N LYS A 175 7.14 -14.99 10.97
CA LYS A 175 7.16 -16.01 12.00
C LYS A 175 8.24 -17.05 11.76
#